data_09cfb3327f3882ba023a5cc1d33c1307
#
_entry.id   09cfb3327f3882ba023a5cc1d33c1307
#
_cell.length_a   1.000
_cell.length_b   1.000
_cell.length_c   1.000
_cell.angle_alpha   90.00
_cell.angle_beta   90.00
_cell.angle_gamma   90.00
#
_symmetry.space_group_name_H-M   'P 1'
#
loop_
_entity.id
_entity.type
_entity.pdbx_description
1 polymer ?
#
loop_
_entity_poly.entity_id
_entity_poly.type
_entity_poly.pdbx_seq_one_letter_code
_entity_poly.pdbx_strand_id
1 'polypeptide(L)'
;MSSQRITCGGRISDLDVTMKEDAARLDEVVILGYGSQRRADVTAAVSQIDGKELQKMPMSNISQGLAGRLPGLISVQNSGQPGQDQASMTIRGAKSGILYIVDGVQRSINDIDPNDVESVSLLKDGAAVAVYGLEAAGGVMIVTTKKGRQGAMNLTYKGSYGASFNTSYP
;
A
#
# COMPACT_ATOMS: atom_id res chain seq x y z
N MET A 1 -7.13 -6.91 -19.57
CA MET A 1 -7.73 -7.52 -20.77
C MET A 1 -7.03 -6.92 -21.98
N SER A 2 -6.17 -7.70 -22.63
CA SER A 2 -5.58 -7.26 -23.89
C SER A 2 -6.60 -7.56 -24.99
N SER A 3 -7.02 -6.53 -25.72
CA SER A 3 -7.91 -6.66 -26.86
C SER A 3 -7.11 -7.04 -28.10
N GLN A 4 -7.32 -8.21 -28.65
CA GLN A 4 -6.86 -8.56 -29.98
C GLN A 4 -7.89 -8.11 -31.01
N ARG A 5 -7.43 -7.31 -31.99
CA ARG A 5 -8.25 -6.88 -33.12
C ARG A 5 -7.99 -7.85 -34.27
N ILE A 6 -9.01 -8.65 -34.62
CA ILE A 6 -9.00 -9.58 -35.75
C ILE A 6 -9.68 -8.92 -36.93
N THR A 7 -9.00 -8.74 -38.05
CA THR A 7 -9.57 -8.20 -39.30
C THR A 7 -10.03 -9.37 -40.15
N CYS A 8 -11.31 -9.58 -40.26
CA CYS A 8 -11.89 -10.63 -41.09
C CYS A 8 -12.09 -10.14 -42.53
N GLY A 9 -11.32 -10.64 -43.47
CA GLY A 9 -11.52 -10.47 -44.91
C GLY A 9 -12.09 -11.73 -45.52
N GLY A 10 -13.42 -11.81 -45.67
CA GLY A 10 -14.14 -12.78 -46.46
C GLY A 10 -14.32 -14.19 -45.86
N ARG A 11 -15.57 -14.68 -45.88
CA ARG A 11 -16.11 -16.02 -45.51
C ARG A 11 -15.54 -16.60 -44.20
N ILE A 12 -16.28 -16.37 -43.13
CA ILE A 12 -16.05 -16.94 -41.80
C ILE A 12 -16.82 -18.25 -41.71
N SER A 13 -16.15 -19.39 -41.79
CA SER A 13 -16.77 -20.69 -41.47
C SER A 13 -16.26 -21.30 -40.18
N ASP A 14 -15.03 -20.98 -39.72
CA ASP A 14 -14.50 -21.40 -38.42
C ASP A 14 -13.51 -20.38 -37.92
N LEU A 15 -13.81 -19.71 -36.80
CA LEU A 15 -12.92 -18.82 -36.12
C LEU A 15 -12.44 -19.51 -34.84
N ASP A 16 -11.29 -20.17 -34.92
CA ASP A 16 -10.64 -20.74 -33.74
C ASP A 16 -9.81 -19.66 -33.06
N VAL A 17 -10.37 -19.07 -32.01
CA VAL A 17 -9.71 -18.02 -31.25
C VAL A 17 -9.02 -18.64 -30.03
N THR A 18 -7.73 -18.92 -30.13
CA THR A 18 -6.94 -19.35 -29.01
C THR A 18 -6.62 -18.12 -28.13
N MET A 19 -7.33 -17.99 -27.03
CA MET A 19 -7.01 -16.97 -26.02
C MET A 19 -5.71 -17.35 -25.30
N LYS A 20 -4.68 -16.54 -25.45
CA LYS A 20 -3.50 -16.59 -24.57
C LYS A 20 -3.90 -15.96 -23.24
N GLU A 21 -3.78 -16.74 -22.18
CA GLU A 21 -3.86 -16.24 -20.80
C GLU A 21 -2.78 -15.18 -20.59
N ASP A 22 -3.19 -14.00 -20.13
CA ASP A 22 -2.25 -12.90 -19.82
C ASP A 22 -1.60 -13.21 -18.47
N ALA A 23 -0.54 -14.01 -18.49
CA ALA A 23 0.22 -14.42 -17.30
C ALA A 23 0.90 -13.23 -16.57
N ALA A 24 0.94 -12.05 -17.18
CA ALA A 24 1.60 -10.88 -16.61
C ALA A 24 0.89 -10.30 -15.36
N ARG A 25 -0.34 -10.72 -15.04
CA ARG A 25 -1.09 -10.26 -13.86
C ARG A 25 -0.96 -11.17 -12.64
N LEU A 26 -0.32 -12.32 -12.76
CA LEU A 26 -0.22 -13.32 -11.69
C LEU A 26 1.04 -13.18 -10.82
N ASP A 27 1.95 -12.29 -11.17
CA ASP A 27 3.23 -12.12 -10.48
C ASP A 27 3.26 -10.96 -9.46
N GLU A 28 2.09 -10.49 -9.03
CA GLU A 28 2.07 -9.53 -7.91
C GLU A 28 2.45 -10.27 -6.61
N VAL A 29 3.66 -9.99 -6.15
CA VAL A 29 4.24 -10.60 -4.96
C VAL A 29 3.85 -9.77 -3.74
N VAL A 30 3.25 -10.41 -2.75
CA VAL A 30 2.93 -9.79 -1.46
C VAL A 30 4.01 -10.16 -0.46
N ILE A 31 4.59 -9.18 0.20
CA ILE A 31 5.55 -9.41 1.27
C ILE A 31 4.78 -9.69 2.56
N LEU A 32 4.94 -10.91 3.06
CA LEU A 32 4.36 -11.38 4.31
C LEU A 32 5.50 -11.61 5.32
N GLY A 33 5.80 -10.59 6.11
CA GLY A 33 6.76 -10.72 7.21
C GLY A 33 8.14 -11.21 6.78
N TYR A 34 8.42 -12.49 6.99
CA TYR A 34 9.72 -13.11 6.69
C TYR A 34 9.82 -13.72 5.28
N GLY A 35 8.83 -13.54 4.41
CA GLY A 35 8.84 -14.12 3.08
C GLY A 35 7.98 -13.34 2.08
N SER A 36 8.24 -13.59 0.79
CA SER A 36 7.42 -13.11 -0.30
C SER A 36 6.60 -14.27 -0.86
N GLN A 37 5.29 -14.11 -0.98
CA GLN A 37 4.38 -15.08 -1.58
C GLN A 37 3.65 -14.43 -2.76
N ARG A 38 3.24 -15.26 -3.73
CA ARG A 38 2.38 -14.77 -4.82
C ARG A 38 1.02 -14.40 -4.24
N ARG A 39 0.45 -13.30 -4.67
CA ARG A 39 -0.86 -12.82 -4.21
C ARG A 39 -1.96 -13.88 -4.37
N ALA A 40 -1.88 -14.72 -5.40
CA ALA A 40 -2.82 -15.81 -5.64
C ALA A 40 -2.75 -16.91 -4.57
N ASP A 41 -1.62 -17.08 -3.90
CA ASP A 41 -1.37 -18.13 -2.91
C ASP A 41 -1.68 -17.66 -1.49
N VAL A 42 -1.96 -16.35 -1.30
CA VAL A 42 -2.25 -15.77 0.01
C VAL A 42 -3.73 -15.93 0.33
N THR A 43 -4.04 -16.86 1.22
CA THR A 43 -5.41 -17.08 1.74
C THR A 43 -5.81 -16.06 2.82
N ALA A 44 -4.88 -15.28 3.34
CA ALA A 44 -5.12 -14.24 4.34
C ALA A 44 -5.75 -12.98 3.72
N ALA A 45 -6.60 -12.27 4.48
CA ALA A 45 -7.17 -10.99 4.04
C ALA A 45 -6.10 -9.88 4.07
N VAL A 46 -5.34 -9.78 2.98
CA VAL A 46 -4.30 -8.76 2.79
C VAL A 46 -4.81 -7.67 1.87
N SER A 47 -4.59 -6.42 2.26
CA SER A 47 -4.77 -5.25 1.39
C SER A 47 -3.42 -4.60 1.16
N GLN A 48 -3.13 -4.24 -0.07
CA GLN A 48 -1.85 -3.62 -0.46
C GLN A 48 -2.10 -2.36 -1.27
N ILE A 49 -1.21 -1.39 -1.11
CA ILE A 49 -1.16 -0.16 -1.89
C ILE A 49 0.28 0.10 -2.32
N ASP A 50 0.48 0.54 -3.54
CA ASP A 50 1.77 0.92 -4.07
C ASP A 50 2.18 2.32 -3.62
N GLY A 51 3.47 2.53 -3.35
CA GLY A 51 4.02 3.84 -2.99
C GLY A 51 3.79 4.91 -4.07
N LYS A 52 3.68 4.52 -5.33
CA LYS A 52 3.33 5.43 -6.44
C LYS A 52 1.94 6.07 -6.26
N GLU A 53 1.00 5.33 -5.68
CA GLU A 53 -0.33 5.87 -5.39
C GLU A 53 -0.31 6.82 -4.20
N LEU A 54 0.51 6.55 -3.21
CA LEU A 54 0.70 7.43 -2.06
C LEU A 54 1.31 8.77 -2.49
N GLN A 55 2.25 8.76 -3.42
CA GLN A 55 2.96 9.95 -3.90
C GLN A 55 2.12 10.91 -4.76
N LYS A 56 0.91 10.52 -5.19
CA LYS A 56 0.03 11.37 -6.01
C LYS A 56 -0.52 12.57 -5.24
N MET A 57 -0.47 12.53 -3.92
CA MET A 57 -0.93 13.63 -3.07
C MET A 57 0.22 14.20 -2.26
N PRO A 58 0.31 15.53 -2.11
CA PRO A 58 1.21 16.13 -1.13
C PRO A 58 0.70 15.77 0.28
N MET A 59 1.50 15.06 1.03
CA MET A 59 1.18 14.67 2.40
C MET A 59 2.42 14.82 3.28
N SER A 60 2.22 15.25 4.50
CA SER A 60 3.28 15.38 5.49
C SER A 60 3.61 14.03 6.13
N ASN A 61 2.60 13.17 6.31
CA ASN A 61 2.72 11.89 6.99
C ASN A 61 2.07 10.76 6.21
N ILE A 62 2.66 9.56 6.26
CA ILE A 62 2.11 8.35 5.63
C ILE A 62 0.73 8.03 6.18
N SER A 63 0.50 8.24 7.49
CA SER A 63 -0.78 7.96 8.16
C SER A 63 -1.96 8.69 7.52
N GLN A 64 -1.76 9.92 7.04
CA GLN A 64 -2.78 10.68 6.31
C GLN A 64 -3.02 10.10 4.91
N GLY A 65 -1.96 9.71 4.23
CA GLY A 65 -2.03 9.19 2.86
C GLY A 65 -2.73 7.83 2.74
N LEU A 66 -2.78 7.06 3.82
CA LEU A 66 -3.44 5.76 3.87
C LEU A 66 -4.94 5.86 4.14
N ALA A 67 -5.44 7.01 4.59
CA ALA A 67 -6.85 7.21 4.91
C ALA A 67 -7.75 6.93 3.68
N GLY A 68 -8.73 6.03 3.85
CA GLY A 68 -9.70 5.69 2.81
C GLY A 68 -9.17 4.89 1.63
N ARG A 69 -7.88 4.48 1.63
CA ARG A 69 -7.26 3.75 0.52
C ARG A 69 -7.10 2.26 0.78
N LEU A 70 -6.99 1.86 2.03
CA LEU A 70 -6.88 0.47 2.42
C LEU A 70 -8.22 -0.02 2.99
N PRO A 71 -8.89 -0.98 2.35
CA PRO A 71 -10.15 -1.52 2.85
C PRO A 71 -9.97 -2.11 4.25
N GLY A 72 -10.80 -1.68 5.20
CA GLY A 72 -10.76 -2.12 6.60
C GLY A 72 -9.83 -1.31 7.50
N LEU A 73 -9.10 -0.34 6.97
CA LEU A 73 -8.35 0.65 7.74
C LEU A 73 -9.25 1.86 8.05
N ILE A 74 -9.39 2.17 9.32
CA ILE A 74 -10.06 3.38 9.80
C ILE A 74 -8.95 4.32 10.27
N SER A 75 -8.93 5.52 9.72
CA SER A 75 -7.96 6.55 10.07
C SER A 75 -8.71 7.78 10.57
N VAL A 76 -8.36 8.25 11.76
CA VAL A 76 -8.97 9.43 12.39
C VAL A 76 -7.86 10.42 12.72
N GLN A 77 -7.94 11.58 12.11
CA GLN A 77 -7.03 12.68 12.41
C GLN A 77 -7.63 13.53 13.53
N ASN A 78 -6.94 13.57 14.67
CA ASN A 78 -7.41 14.28 15.86
C ASN A 78 -6.97 15.75 15.90
N SER A 79 -5.94 16.12 15.15
CA SER A 79 -5.38 17.48 15.11
C SER A 79 -4.95 17.83 13.69
N GLY A 80 -5.11 19.10 13.33
CA GLY A 80 -4.55 19.69 12.10
C GLY A 80 -3.33 20.55 12.37
N GLN A 81 -2.80 20.52 13.59
CA GLN A 81 -1.62 21.29 13.96
C GLN A 81 -0.37 20.72 13.29
N PRO A 82 0.45 21.53 12.62
CA PRO A 82 1.69 21.07 12.02
C PRO A 82 2.59 20.36 13.07
N GLY A 83 3.06 19.16 12.73
CA GLY A 83 3.87 18.31 13.63
C GLY A 83 3.05 17.46 14.61
N GLN A 84 1.74 17.67 14.77
CA GLN A 84 0.82 16.84 15.55
C GLN A 84 -0.37 16.36 14.71
N ASP A 85 -0.19 16.33 13.42
CA ASP A 85 -1.20 15.99 12.41
C ASP A 85 -1.24 14.48 12.09
N GLN A 86 -0.65 13.68 12.97
CA GLN A 86 -0.64 12.23 12.84
C GLN A 86 -2.06 11.66 13.00
N ALA A 87 -2.43 10.77 12.08
CA ALA A 87 -3.71 10.10 12.17
C ALA A 87 -3.60 8.85 13.04
N SER A 88 -4.54 8.68 13.95
CA SER A 88 -4.74 7.44 14.67
C SER A 88 -5.40 6.43 13.75
N MET A 89 -4.81 5.24 13.65
CA MET A 89 -5.29 4.20 12.73
C MET A 89 -5.73 2.97 13.51
N THR A 90 -6.83 2.37 13.06
CA THR A 90 -7.36 1.10 13.59
C THR A 90 -7.81 0.21 12.44
N ILE A 91 -7.65 -1.09 12.61
CA ILE A 91 -8.10 -2.08 11.62
C ILE A 91 -9.40 -2.69 12.12
N ARG A 92 -10.45 -2.62 11.29
CA ARG A 92 -11.79 -3.18 11.60
C ARG A 92 -12.36 -2.74 12.96
N GLY A 93 -11.93 -1.60 13.49
CA GLY A 93 -12.36 -1.10 14.79
C GLY A 93 -11.75 -1.85 15.99
N ALA A 94 -10.67 -2.60 15.80
CA ALA A 94 -9.98 -3.28 16.89
C ALA A 94 -9.48 -2.26 17.92
N LYS A 95 -9.68 -2.56 19.20
CA LYS A 95 -9.20 -1.72 20.32
C LYS A 95 -7.68 -1.84 20.51
N SER A 96 -7.09 -2.95 20.05
CA SER A 96 -5.64 -3.16 20.03
C SER A 96 -5.02 -2.29 18.96
N GLY A 97 -3.88 -1.68 19.25
CA GLY A 97 -3.14 -0.88 18.30
C GLY A 97 -2.65 -1.72 17.09
N ILE A 98 -2.33 -1.05 16.01
CA ILE A 98 -1.72 -1.68 14.83
C ILE A 98 -0.23 -1.86 15.11
N LEU A 99 0.30 -3.04 14.79
CA LEU A 99 1.73 -3.30 14.80
C LEU A 99 2.33 -2.83 13.47
N TYR A 100 3.30 -1.93 13.53
CA TYR A 100 4.00 -1.41 12.36
C TYR A 100 5.34 -2.10 12.18
N ILE A 101 5.54 -2.69 11.01
CA ILE A 101 6.79 -3.35 10.61
C ILE A 101 7.34 -2.65 9.37
N VAL A 102 8.52 -2.10 9.49
CA VAL A 102 9.19 -1.40 8.39
C VAL A 102 10.45 -2.16 8.04
N ASP A 103 10.50 -2.68 6.82
CA ASP A 103 11.62 -3.52 6.33
C ASP A 103 12.00 -4.66 7.28
N GLY A 104 10.98 -5.25 7.92
CA GLY A 104 11.15 -6.36 8.87
C GLY A 104 11.44 -5.94 10.33
N VAL A 105 11.53 -4.66 10.62
CA VAL A 105 11.79 -4.13 11.97
C VAL A 105 10.57 -3.39 12.50
N GLN A 106 10.21 -3.63 13.76
CA GLN A 106 9.15 -2.89 14.45
C GLN A 106 9.60 -1.45 14.73
N ARG A 107 8.91 -0.47 14.14
CA ARG A 107 9.17 0.96 14.35
C ARG A 107 7.96 1.81 13.95
N SER A 108 7.96 3.08 14.38
CA SER A 108 6.90 4.01 14.04
C SER A 108 6.83 4.27 12.52
N ILE A 109 5.61 4.30 11.98
CA ILE A 109 5.38 4.65 10.57
C ILE A 109 5.58 6.15 10.31
N ASN A 110 5.48 6.98 11.36
CA ASN A 110 5.57 8.43 11.22
C ASN A 110 7.00 8.93 10.99
N ASP A 111 7.99 8.06 11.24
CA ASP A 111 9.41 8.37 11.04
C ASP A 111 9.91 8.11 9.61
N ILE A 112 8.99 7.76 8.69
CA ILE A 112 9.33 7.37 7.32
C ILE A 112 8.84 8.46 6.37
N ASP A 113 9.71 8.85 5.43
CA ASP A 113 9.29 9.73 4.34
C ASP A 113 8.34 8.96 3.39
N PRO A 114 7.13 9.50 3.09
CA PRO A 114 6.22 8.90 2.13
C PRO A 114 6.83 8.66 0.74
N ASN A 115 7.86 9.41 0.38
CA ASN A 115 8.55 9.25 -0.89
C ASN A 115 9.46 8.02 -0.94
N ASP A 116 9.91 7.53 0.21
CA ASP A 116 10.78 6.36 0.31
C ASP A 116 10.00 5.05 0.33
N VAL A 117 8.66 5.11 0.44
CA VAL A 117 7.82 3.91 0.46
C VAL A 117 7.72 3.30 -0.93
N GLU A 118 7.97 1.99 -1.02
CA GLU A 118 7.71 1.17 -2.21
C GLU A 118 6.30 0.58 -2.19
N SER A 119 5.90 -0.01 -1.07
CA SER A 119 4.56 -0.56 -0.87
C SER A 119 4.16 -0.61 0.61
N VAL A 120 2.85 -0.60 0.85
CA VAL A 120 2.27 -0.82 2.18
C VAL A 120 1.29 -1.98 2.09
N SER A 121 1.49 -2.99 2.93
CA SER A 121 0.62 -4.17 3.05
C SER A 121 -0.03 -4.21 4.42
N LEU A 122 -1.34 -4.44 4.44
CA LEU A 122 -2.15 -4.50 5.64
C LEU A 122 -2.65 -5.92 5.86
N LEU A 123 -2.19 -6.58 6.91
CA LEU A 123 -2.66 -7.89 7.36
C LEU A 123 -3.75 -7.69 8.40
N LYS A 124 -4.96 -8.17 8.09
CA LYS A 124 -6.18 -7.88 8.88
C LYS A 124 -6.67 -9.04 9.73
N ASP A 125 -6.07 -10.22 9.60
CA ASP A 125 -6.57 -11.47 10.16
C ASP A 125 -5.62 -12.13 11.15
N GLY A 126 -6.09 -13.23 11.75
CA GLY A 126 -5.29 -14.07 12.65
C GLY A 126 -3.98 -14.62 12.08
N ALA A 127 -3.80 -14.59 10.75
CA ALA A 127 -2.53 -14.90 10.12
C ALA A 127 -1.40 -13.97 10.60
N ALA A 128 -1.72 -12.70 10.88
CA ALA A 128 -0.78 -11.74 11.45
C ALA A 128 -0.33 -12.14 12.86
N VAL A 129 -1.28 -12.61 13.69
CA VAL A 129 -0.99 -13.07 15.05
C VAL A 129 -0.12 -14.33 15.05
N ALA A 130 -0.32 -15.21 14.08
CA ALA A 130 0.49 -16.43 13.94
C ALA A 130 1.96 -16.12 13.64
N VAL A 131 2.24 -15.03 12.93
CA VAL A 131 3.60 -14.64 12.54
C VAL A 131 4.25 -13.70 13.57
N TYR A 132 3.49 -12.75 14.09
CA TYR A 132 4.01 -11.64 14.91
C TYR A 132 3.59 -11.70 16.39
N GLY A 133 2.84 -12.74 16.78
CA GLY A 133 2.39 -12.90 18.16
C GLY A 133 1.23 -12.01 18.57
N LEU A 134 0.98 -11.94 19.88
CA LEU A 134 -0.17 -11.23 20.46
C LEU A 134 -0.16 -9.71 20.21
N GLU A 135 0.99 -9.10 19.99
CA GLU A 135 1.10 -7.68 19.66
C GLU A 135 0.43 -7.35 18.32
N ALA A 136 0.31 -8.35 17.45
CA ALA A 136 -0.37 -8.25 16.16
C ALA A 136 -1.90 -8.43 16.23
N ALA A 137 -2.48 -8.54 17.43
CA ALA A 137 -3.93 -8.78 17.60
C ALA A 137 -4.80 -7.66 16.98
N GLY A 138 -4.29 -6.45 16.89
CA GLY A 138 -4.92 -5.33 16.19
C GLY A 138 -4.70 -5.30 14.68
N GLY A 139 -3.95 -6.25 14.15
CA GLY A 139 -3.47 -6.32 12.77
C GLY A 139 -2.07 -5.79 12.61
N VAL A 140 -1.45 -6.09 11.46
CA VAL A 140 -0.08 -5.68 11.13
C VAL A 140 -0.08 -4.84 9.86
N MET A 141 0.65 -3.74 9.90
CA MET A 141 0.96 -2.93 8.73
C MET A 141 2.43 -3.10 8.40
N ILE A 142 2.70 -3.67 7.23
CA ILE A 142 4.05 -3.88 6.71
C ILE A 142 4.34 -2.80 5.69
N VAL A 143 5.37 -2.02 5.96
CA VAL A 143 5.87 -0.99 5.04
C VAL A 143 7.19 -1.48 4.46
N THR A 144 7.26 -1.50 3.14
CA THR A 144 8.50 -1.80 2.41
C THR A 144 9.02 -0.52 1.81
N THR A 145 10.29 -0.21 2.08
CA THR A 145 10.93 0.96 1.52
C THR A 145 11.65 0.64 0.21
N LYS A 146 11.87 1.65 -0.60
CA LYS A 146 12.59 1.54 -1.86
C LYS A 146 14.04 1.17 -1.60
N LYS A 147 14.49 0.11 -2.24
CA LYS A 147 15.88 -0.31 -2.18
C LYS A 147 16.67 0.29 -3.34
N GLY A 148 17.92 0.65 -3.07
CA GLY A 148 18.86 1.07 -4.11
C GLY A 148 19.03 -0.03 -5.16
N ARG A 149 19.03 0.36 -6.44
CA ARG A 149 19.30 -0.54 -7.57
C ARG A 149 20.64 -0.19 -8.18
N GLN A 150 21.41 -1.20 -8.54
CA GLN A 150 22.62 -0.99 -9.34
C GLN A 150 22.22 -0.53 -10.74
N GLY A 151 22.76 0.59 -11.20
CA GLY A 151 22.44 1.16 -12.51
C GLY A 151 22.87 2.62 -12.64
N ALA A 152 22.38 3.29 -13.67
CA ALA A 152 22.63 4.72 -13.88
C ALA A 152 22.04 5.54 -12.71
N MET A 153 22.78 6.57 -12.31
CA MET A 153 22.34 7.48 -11.25
C MET A 153 21.07 8.19 -11.65
N ASN A 154 20.05 8.09 -10.83
CA ASN A 154 18.75 8.75 -11.03
C ASN A 154 18.61 9.83 -9.97
N LEU A 155 18.62 11.09 -10.38
CA LEU A 155 18.44 12.24 -9.50
C LEU A 155 17.04 12.80 -9.71
N THR A 156 16.20 12.74 -8.68
CA THR A 156 14.85 13.29 -8.72
C THR A 156 14.74 14.39 -7.67
N TYR A 157 14.38 15.59 -8.09
CA TYR A 157 14.06 16.70 -7.18
C TYR A 157 12.55 16.94 -7.16
N LYS A 158 11.95 16.96 -5.97
CA LYS A 158 10.56 17.32 -5.75
C LYS A 158 10.50 18.42 -4.70
N GLY A 159 9.89 19.54 -5.00
CA GLY A 159 9.65 20.63 -4.07
C GLY A 159 8.15 20.91 -3.97
N SER A 160 7.64 21.08 -2.75
CA SER A 160 6.28 21.52 -2.51
C SER A 160 6.28 22.73 -1.57
N TYR A 161 5.44 23.70 -1.84
CA TYR A 161 5.20 24.83 -0.94
C TYR A 161 3.73 24.79 -0.53
N GLY A 162 3.47 24.84 0.77
CA GLY A 162 2.12 24.86 1.33
C GLY A 162 2.04 25.88 2.44
N ALA A 163 0.95 26.66 2.47
CA ALA A 163 0.62 27.54 3.58
C ALA A 163 -0.68 27.09 4.23
N SER A 164 -0.65 26.85 5.55
CA SER A 164 -1.86 26.57 6.30
C SER A 164 -2.24 27.78 7.15
N PHE A 165 -3.49 28.16 7.05
CA PHE A 165 -4.04 29.28 7.82
C PHE A 165 -5.04 28.75 8.84
N ASN A 166 -4.93 29.24 10.06
CA ASN A 166 -5.92 28.93 11.10
C ASN A 166 -7.15 29.81 10.86
N THR A 167 -8.24 29.20 10.42
CA THR A 167 -9.54 29.88 10.33
C THR A 167 -10.26 29.74 11.67
N SER A 168 -9.97 30.64 12.58
CA SER A 168 -10.76 30.81 13.79
C SER A 168 -11.99 31.65 13.40
N TYR A 169 -13.16 31.00 13.39
CA TYR A 169 -14.42 31.73 13.39
C TYR A 169 -14.77 32.07 14.84
N PRO A 170 -15.11 33.32 15.14
CA PRO A 170 -15.63 33.73 16.44
C PRO A 170 -17.03 33.15 16.72
#